data_4b058f9037b1c8a36a18535e784724dd
#
_entry.id   4b058f9037b1c8a36a18535e784724dd
#
_cell.length_a   1.000
_cell.length_b   1.000
_cell.length_c   1.000
_cell.angle_alpha   90.00
_cell.angle_beta   90.00
_cell.angle_gamma   90.00
#
_symmetry.space_group_name_H-M   'P 1'
#
loop_
_entity.id
_entity.type
_entity.pdbx_description
1 polymer ?
#
loop_
_entity_poly.entity_id
_entity_poly.type
_entity_poly.pdbx_seq_one_letter_code
_entity_poly.pdbx_strand_id
1 'polypeptide(L)'
;MSEISGNGGQAPDLHTIVTRRLRHVGQRFTSQRQALVDVLAAAPAPLTLPQLLERSEGLAQSSAYRNLAVLERAGVAHRIVTTGDHACWELAEDLTEHHHHLICSGCGDVTDFTVPSEVESRLDTALSEIADGAGFSAMHHRLDLVGLCARCR
;
A
#
# COMPACT_ATOMS: atom_id res chain seq x y z
N MET A 1 -21.77 39.12 19.71
CA MET A 1 -22.04 37.75 19.26
C MET A 1 -21.22 37.50 18.01
N SER A 2 -20.05 36.96 18.17
CA SER A 2 -19.15 36.63 17.04
C SER A 2 -19.14 35.12 16.88
N GLU A 3 -19.77 34.65 15.81
CA GLU A 3 -19.73 33.25 15.39
C GLU A 3 -18.33 32.98 14.83
N ILE A 4 -17.55 32.22 15.55
CA ILE A 4 -16.33 31.60 15.05
C ILE A 4 -16.74 30.37 14.26
N SER A 5 -16.82 30.52 12.93
CA SER A 5 -16.94 29.42 12.00
C SER A 5 -15.71 28.50 12.17
N GLY A 6 -15.92 27.38 12.82
CA GLY A 6 -14.95 26.31 12.88
C GLY A 6 -14.68 25.78 11.48
N ASN A 7 -13.50 26.09 10.93
CA ASN A 7 -12.99 25.48 9.72
C ASN A 7 -12.66 24.03 10.07
N GLY A 8 -13.61 23.13 9.84
CA GLY A 8 -13.41 21.69 9.93
C GLY A 8 -12.38 21.26 8.87
N GLY A 9 -11.12 21.15 9.28
CA GLY A 9 -10.06 20.65 8.43
C GLY A 9 -10.39 19.25 7.96
N GLN A 10 -10.95 19.14 6.77
CA GLN A 10 -11.17 17.89 6.09
C GLN A 10 -9.81 17.26 5.82
N ALA A 11 -9.60 16.00 6.20
CA ALA A 11 -8.37 15.30 5.88
C ALA A 11 -8.08 15.44 4.38
N PRO A 12 -6.82 15.70 3.98
CA PRO A 12 -6.48 15.88 2.58
C PRO A 12 -6.85 14.62 1.80
N ASP A 13 -7.48 14.79 0.63
CA ASP A 13 -7.81 13.67 -0.24
C ASP A 13 -6.55 12.96 -0.76
N LEU A 14 -6.69 11.71 -1.20
CA LEU A 14 -5.60 10.87 -1.67
C LEU A 14 -4.75 11.57 -2.73
N HIS A 15 -5.37 12.19 -3.73
CA HIS A 15 -4.66 12.86 -4.83
C HIS A 15 -3.82 14.05 -4.35
N THR A 16 -4.28 14.78 -3.35
CA THR A 16 -3.52 15.86 -2.71
C THR A 16 -2.28 15.33 -2.02
N ILE A 17 -2.41 14.23 -1.27
CA ILE A 17 -1.28 13.59 -0.58
C ILE A 17 -0.27 13.06 -1.60
N VAL A 18 -0.73 12.34 -2.63
CA VAL A 18 0.11 11.79 -3.69
C VAL A 18 0.85 12.89 -4.45
N THR A 19 0.16 13.97 -4.80
CA THR A 19 0.78 15.13 -5.47
C THR A 19 1.94 15.69 -4.63
N ARG A 20 1.74 15.84 -3.34
CA ARG A 20 2.76 16.35 -2.42
C ARG A 20 3.97 15.41 -2.34
N ARG A 21 3.74 14.10 -2.20
CA ARG A 21 4.81 13.09 -2.14
C ARG A 21 5.63 13.04 -3.43
N LEU A 22 4.96 13.06 -4.57
CA LEU A 22 5.63 13.09 -5.87
C LEU A 22 6.48 14.35 -6.07
N ARG A 23 5.97 15.52 -5.70
CA ARG A 23 6.73 16.77 -5.74
C ARG A 23 7.99 16.72 -4.88
N HIS A 24 7.92 16.07 -3.73
CA HIS A 24 9.06 15.93 -2.82
C HIS A 24 10.22 15.16 -3.46
N VAL A 25 9.94 14.23 -4.38
CA VAL A 25 10.94 13.50 -5.17
C VAL A 25 11.14 14.06 -6.59
N GLY A 26 10.72 15.31 -6.83
CA GLY A 26 10.90 16.01 -8.10
C GLY A 26 10.02 15.46 -9.25
N GLN A 27 8.91 14.82 -8.93
CA GLN A 27 8.03 14.17 -9.89
C GLN A 27 6.65 14.85 -9.98
N ARG A 28 5.99 14.71 -11.14
CA ARG A 28 4.62 15.21 -11.36
C ARG A 28 3.61 14.08 -11.22
N PHE A 29 2.41 14.41 -10.77
CA PHE A 29 1.27 13.51 -10.76
C PHE A 29 0.58 13.53 -12.14
N THR A 30 1.13 12.76 -13.08
CA THR A 30 0.64 12.64 -14.45
C THR A 30 -0.64 11.81 -14.53
N SER A 31 -1.38 11.91 -15.65
CA SER A 31 -2.61 11.12 -15.88
C SER A 31 -2.37 9.60 -15.78
N GLN A 32 -1.23 9.11 -16.26
CA GLN A 32 -0.88 7.68 -16.13
C GLN A 32 -0.66 7.26 -14.66
N ARG A 33 -0.03 8.10 -13.85
CA ARG A 33 0.15 7.85 -12.42
C ARG A 33 -1.17 7.95 -11.65
N GLN A 34 -2.05 8.89 -12.05
CA GLN A 34 -3.40 8.99 -11.49
C GLN A 34 -4.17 7.70 -11.74
N ALA A 35 -4.18 7.20 -12.99
CA ALA A 35 -4.86 5.96 -13.33
C ALA A 35 -4.36 4.77 -12.49
N LEU A 36 -3.05 4.64 -12.29
CA LEU A 36 -2.48 3.59 -11.43
C LEU A 36 -2.90 3.75 -9.96
N VAL A 37 -2.84 4.96 -9.43
CA VAL A 37 -3.24 5.25 -8.04
C VAL A 37 -4.73 4.97 -7.83
N ASP A 38 -5.59 5.37 -8.76
CA ASP A 38 -7.03 5.13 -8.68
C ASP A 38 -7.38 3.64 -8.75
N VAL A 39 -6.67 2.89 -9.62
CA VAL A 39 -6.83 1.43 -9.71
C VAL A 39 -6.39 0.75 -8.42
N LEU A 40 -5.25 1.15 -7.85
CA LEU A 40 -4.77 0.60 -6.57
C LEU A 40 -5.71 0.96 -5.41
N ALA A 41 -6.23 2.20 -5.38
CA ALA A 41 -7.16 2.65 -4.34
C ALA A 41 -8.50 1.90 -4.37
N ALA A 42 -8.96 1.51 -5.55
CA ALA A 42 -10.21 0.76 -5.72
C ALA A 42 -10.05 -0.77 -5.57
N ALA A 43 -8.82 -1.26 -5.49
CA ALA A 43 -8.56 -2.69 -5.41
C ALA A 43 -8.81 -3.23 -3.99
N PRO A 44 -9.52 -4.38 -3.87
CA PRO A 44 -9.76 -5.02 -2.57
C PRO A 44 -8.55 -5.79 -2.03
N ALA A 45 -7.49 -5.94 -2.82
CA ALA A 45 -6.24 -6.65 -2.51
C ALA A 45 -5.12 -6.19 -3.45
N PRO A 46 -3.85 -6.47 -3.12
CA PRO A 46 -2.73 -6.14 -4.00
C PRO A 46 -2.88 -6.72 -5.40
N LEU A 47 -2.47 -5.97 -6.41
CA LEU A 47 -2.63 -6.33 -7.81
C LEU A 47 -1.30 -6.69 -8.47
N THR A 48 -1.30 -7.73 -9.29
CA THR A 48 -0.20 -8.04 -10.21
C THR A 48 -0.15 -7.03 -11.36
N LEU A 49 0.99 -6.94 -12.05
CA LEU A 49 1.09 -6.05 -13.21
C LEU A 49 0.04 -6.34 -14.31
N PRO A 50 -0.22 -7.60 -14.72
CA PRO A 50 -1.30 -7.88 -15.66
C PRO A 50 -2.66 -7.34 -15.19
N GLN A 51 -3.02 -7.54 -13.94
CA GLN A 51 -4.27 -7.03 -13.37
C GLN A 51 -4.35 -5.50 -13.37
N LEU A 52 -3.22 -4.82 -13.09
CA LEU A 52 -3.12 -3.36 -13.19
C LEU A 52 -3.34 -2.88 -14.63
N LEU A 53 -2.73 -3.55 -15.60
CA LEU A 53 -2.86 -3.20 -17.03
C LEU A 53 -4.28 -3.42 -17.53
N GLU A 54 -4.94 -4.51 -17.15
CA GLU A 54 -6.34 -4.78 -17.51
C GLU A 54 -7.30 -3.69 -17.00
N ARG A 55 -7.00 -3.10 -15.83
CA ARG A 55 -7.81 -2.05 -15.19
C ARG A 55 -7.38 -0.62 -15.58
N SER A 56 -6.22 -0.47 -16.21
CA SER A 56 -5.66 0.82 -16.64
C SER A 56 -5.69 0.92 -18.16
N GLU A 57 -6.78 1.41 -18.72
CA GLU A 57 -6.97 1.51 -20.17
C GLU A 57 -5.81 2.22 -20.85
N GLY A 58 -5.25 1.57 -21.89
CA GLY A 58 -4.24 2.17 -22.78
C GLY A 58 -2.85 2.36 -22.17
N LEU A 59 -2.57 1.82 -20.99
CA LEU A 59 -1.26 1.92 -20.35
C LEU A 59 -0.34 0.79 -20.84
N ALA A 60 0.77 1.15 -21.49
CA ALA A 60 1.77 0.17 -21.92
C ALA A 60 2.52 -0.41 -20.72
N GLN A 61 2.87 -1.70 -20.78
CA GLN A 61 3.57 -2.42 -19.70
C GLN A 61 4.85 -1.72 -19.24
N SER A 62 5.67 -1.25 -20.17
CA SER A 62 6.91 -0.52 -19.85
C SER A 62 6.67 0.80 -19.14
N SER A 63 5.58 1.50 -19.50
CA SER A 63 5.15 2.73 -18.83
C SER A 63 4.62 2.44 -17.43
N ALA A 64 3.87 1.35 -17.23
CA ALA A 64 3.38 0.93 -15.93
C ALA A 64 4.54 0.66 -14.97
N TYR A 65 5.53 -0.15 -15.37
CA TYR A 65 6.71 -0.42 -14.54
C TYR A 65 7.45 0.85 -14.12
N ARG A 66 7.71 1.76 -15.08
CA ARG A 66 8.41 3.03 -14.77
C ARG A 66 7.60 3.92 -13.81
N ASN A 67 6.30 4.00 -14.00
CA ASN A 67 5.43 4.80 -13.13
C ASN A 67 5.28 4.16 -11.75
N LEU A 68 5.14 2.84 -11.64
CA LEU A 68 5.14 2.13 -10.36
C LEU A 68 6.44 2.35 -9.58
N ALA A 69 7.60 2.26 -10.23
CA ALA A 69 8.89 2.54 -9.59
C ALA A 69 8.99 3.99 -9.07
N VAL A 70 8.38 4.96 -9.76
CA VAL A 70 8.30 6.35 -9.28
C VAL A 70 7.37 6.45 -8.07
N LEU A 71 6.20 5.80 -8.11
CA LEU A 71 5.24 5.78 -7.00
C LEU A 71 5.83 5.11 -5.76
N GLU A 72 6.60 4.02 -5.93
CA GLU A 72 7.33 3.38 -4.82
C GLU A 72 8.36 4.33 -4.18
N ARG A 73 9.19 4.98 -4.98
CA ARG A 73 10.19 5.96 -4.47
C ARG A 73 9.54 7.14 -3.76
N ALA A 74 8.35 7.54 -4.19
CA ALA A 74 7.59 8.60 -3.56
C ALA A 74 6.85 8.15 -2.30
N GLY A 75 6.91 6.87 -1.93
CA GLY A 75 6.17 6.31 -0.81
C GLY A 75 4.67 6.28 -1.02
N VAL A 76 4.20 6.22 -2.27
CA VAL A 76 2.77 6.17 -2.65
C VAL A 76 2.31 4.74 -2.87
N ALA A 77 3.13 3.93 -3.51
CA ALA A 77 2.85 2.51 -3.73
C ALA A 77 3.86 1.65 -2.98
N HIS A 78 3.45 0.44 -2.67
CA HIS A 78 4.27 -0.59 -2.06
C HIS A 78 4.28 -1.83 -2.95
N ARG A 79 5.47 -2.43 -3.11
CA ARG A 79 5.67 -3.66 -3.86
C ARG A 79 5.79 -4.84 -2.91
N ILE A 80 4.92 -5.83 -3.06
CA ILE A 80 4.97 -7.10 -2.34
C ILE A 80 5.64 -8.12 -3.24
N VAL A 81 6.78 -8.65 -2.79
CA VAL A 81 7.49 -9.72 -3.51
C VAL A 81 6.97 -11.05 -2.98
N THR A 82 6.38 -11.82 -3.89
CA THR A 82 5.94 -13.18 -3.59
C THR A 82 6.99 -14.20 -4.07
N THR A 83 6.77 -15.48 -3.82
CA THR A 83 7.66 -16.54 -4.30
C THR A 83 7.63 -16.62 -5.83
N GLY A 84 8.81 -16.66 -6.46
CA GLY A 84 8.99 -16.58 -7.91
C GLY A 84 9.10 -15.13 -8.38
N ASP A 85 8.96 -14.92 -9.69
CA ASP A 85 9.07 -13.58 -10.32
C ASP A 85 7.79 -12.73 -10.22
N HIS A 86 6.85 -13.15 -9.35
CA HIS A 86 5.59 -12.46 -9.19
C HIS A 86 5.72 -11.34 -8.15
N ALA A 87 5.35 -10.13 -8.53
CA ALA A 87 5.19 -9.01 -7.63
C ALA A 87 3.77 -8.48 -7.72
N CYS A 88 3.25 -8.05 -6.58
CA CYS A 88 1.99 -7.34 -6.48
C CYS A 88 2.25 -5.92 -5.98
N TRP A 89 1.35 -4.99 -6.29
CA TRP A 89 1.41 -3.61 -5.83
C TRP A 89 0.12 -3.22 -5.13
N GLU A 90 0.28 -2.40 -4.13
CA GLU A 90 -0.79 -1.77 -3.37
C GLU A 90 -0.43 -0.33 -3.06
N LEU A 91 -1.36 0.47 -2.52
CA LEU A 91 -1.02 1.76 -1.94
C LEU A 91 -0.19 1.56 -0.66
N ALA A 92 0.67 2.54 -0.36
CA ALA A 92 1.41 2.55 0.90
C ALA A 92 0.43 2.50 2.09
N GLU A 93 0.82 1.78 3.14
CA GLU A 93 -0.03 1.46 4.29
C GLU A 93 -0.64 2.69 4.96
N ASP A 94 0.11 3.79 5.04
CA ASP A 94 -0.38 5.04 5.62
C ASP A 94 -1.35 5.82 4.71
N LEU A 95 -1.64 5.31 3.53
CA LEU A 95 -2.68 5.78 2.60
C LEU A 95 -3.92 4.88 2.58
N THR A 96 -3.91 3.78 3.34
CA THR A 96 -4.98 2.78 3.44
C THR A 96 -5.27 2.46 4.90
N GLU A 97 -6.26 1.64 5.16
CA GLU A 97 -6.48 1.05 6.49
C GLU A 97 -5.40 -0.02 6.75
N HIS A 98 -4.99 -0.14 8.02
CA HIS A 98 -4.01 -1.15 8.43
C HIS A 98 -4.51 -2.56 8.15
N HIS A 99 -3.69 -3.36 7.48
CA HIS A 99 -3.99 -4.75 7.09
C HIS A 99 -2.72 -5.57 6.99
N HIS A 100 -2.89 -6.87 6.87
CA HIS A 100 -1.84 -7.87 6.72
C HIS A 100 -2.09 -8.74 5.49
N HIS A 101 -1.12 -9.56 5.07
CA HIS A 101 -1.21 -10.35 3.85
C HIS A 101 -1.13 -11.85 4.11
N LEU A 102 -1.98 -12.61 3.41
CA LEU A 102 -1.83 -14.03 3.16
C LEU A 102 -1.15 -14.21 1.82
N ILE A 103 0.03 -14.79 1.79
CA ILE A 103 0.83 -14.98 0.57
C ILE A 103 0.90 -16.47 0.25
N CYS A 104 0.37 -16.87 -0.90
CA CYS A 104 0.47 -18.24 -1.38
C CYS A 104 1.82 -18.49 -2.03
N SER A 105 2.62 -19.38 -1.45
CA SER A 105 3.92 -19.80 -2.01
C SER A 105 3.81 -20.66 -3.27
N GLY A 106 2.61 -21.21 -3.56
CA GLY A 106 2.37 -22.03 -4.75
C GLY A 106 2.03 -21.20 -5.99
N CYS A 107 1.09 -20.27 -5.90
CA CYS A 107 0.62 -19.48 -7.06
C CYS A 107 0.93 -17.98 -6.98
N GLY A 108 1.52 -17.50 -5.89
CA GLY A 108 1.84 -16.08 -5.69
C GLY A 108 0.63 -15.19 -5.39
N ASP A 109 -0.53 -15.76 -5.16
CA ASP A 109 -1.74 -15.02 -4.81
C ASP A 109 -1.58 -14.31 -3.46
N VAL A 110 -2.02 -13.07 -3.37
CA VAL A 110 -1.97 -12.25 -2.15
C VAL A 110 -3.37 -11.80 -1.79
N THR A 111 -3.74 -12.04 -0.53
CA THR A 111 -5.06 -11.65 0.00
C THR A 111 -4.86 -10.86 1.29
N ASP A 112 -5.59 -9.76 1.43
CA ASP A 112 -5.57 -8.95 2.63
C ASP A 112 -6.37 -9.59 3.75
N PHE A 113 -5.90 -9.42 4.99
CA PHE A 113 -6.66 -9.74 6.18
C PHE A 113 -6.40 -8.75 7.28
N THR A 114 -7.31 -8.67 8.23
CA THR A 114 -7.14 -7.90 9.46
C THR A 114 -7.25 -8.83 10.66
N VAL A 115 -6.56 -8.51 11.73
CA VAL A 115 -6.75 -9.17 13.01
C VAL A 115 -7.69 -8.34 13.90
N PRO A 116 -8.34 -8.94 14.91
CA PRO A 116 -9.10 -8.18 15.87
C PRO A 116 -8.26 -7.08 16.52
N SER A 117 -8.83 -5.90 16.75
CA SER A 117 -8.13 -4.73 17.30
C SER A 117 -7.39 -4.99 18.62
N GLU A 118 -7.92 -5.88 19.45
CA GLU A 118 -7.27 -6.31 20.68
C GLU A 118 -5.97 -7.08 20.43
N VAL A 119 -5.96 -7.94 19.40
CA VAL A 119 -4.77 -8.71 18.98
C VAL A 119 -3.74 -7.75 18.40
N GLU A 120 -4.18 -6.82 17.56
CA GLU A 120 -3.33 -5.79 16.96
C GLU A 120 -2.63 -4.94 18.03
N SER A 121 -3.38 -4.44 19.02
CA SER A 121 -2.83 -3.68 20.13
C SER A 121 -1.77 -4.46 20.92
N ARG A 122 -1.98 -5.76 21.13
CA ARG A 122 -1.01 -6.61 21.84
C ARG A 122 0.25 -6.84 21.01
N LEU A 123 0.09 -6.99 19.69
CA LEU A 123 1.20 -7.11 18.76
C LEU A 123 2.04 -5.84 18.74
N ASP A 124 1.41 -4.68 18.61
CA ASP A 124 2.07 -3.36 18.64
C ASP A 124 2.86 -3.16 19.94
N THR A 125 2.27 -3.51 21.07
CA THR A 125 2.94 -3.42 22.36
C THR A 125 4.19 -4.29 22.42
N ALA A 126 4.07 -5.56 22.02
CA ALA A 126 5.20 -6.49 22.03
C ALA A 126 6.33 -6.05 21.09
N LEU A 127 5.97 -5.58 19.88
CA LEU A 127 6.95 -5.10 18.90
C LEU A 127 7.62 -3.80 19.35
N SER A 128 6.90 -2.90 20.01
CA SER A 128 7.46 -1.67 20.58
C SER A 128 8.46 -1.97 21.69
N GLU A 129 8.15 -2.90 22.59
CA GLU A 129 9.08 -3.33 23.64
C GLU A 129 10.38 -3.92 23.06
N ILE A 130 10.27 -4.72 21.99
CA ILE A 130 11.43 -5.27 21.29
C ILE A 130 12.27 -4.16 20.65
N ALA A 131 11.60 -3.21 19.98
CA ALA A 131 12.26 -2.09 19.33
C ALA A 131 13.00 -1.22 20.36
N ASP A 132 12.35 -0.87 21.45
CA ASP A 132 12.94 -0.07 22.54
C ASP A 132 14.14 -0.77 23.16
N GLY A 133 14.05 -2.07 23.41
CA GLY A 133 15.17 -2.88 23.92
C GLY A 133 16.37 -2.94 22.97
N ALA A 134 16.14 -2.79 21.67
CA ALA A 134 17.15 -2.73 20.63
C ALA A 134 17.64 -1.32 20.33
N GLY A 135 17.09 -0.27 20.96
CA GLY A 135 17.35 1.13 20.62
C GLY A 135 16.85 1.52 19.23
N PHE A 136 15.79 0.86 18.77
CA PHE A 136 15.23 1.04 17.42
C PHE A 136 13.93 1.85 17.46
N SER A 137 13.81 2.86 16.60
CA SER A 137 12.60 3.64 16.42
C SER A 137 11.70 3.00 15.37
N ALA A 138 10.74 2.21 15.80
CA ALA A 138 9.76 1.61 14.90
C ALA A 138 8.73 2.65 14.43
N MET A 139 8.38 2.64 13.15
CA MET A 139 7.34 3.50 12.57
C MET A 139 6.06 2.72 12.30
N HIS A 140 6.17 1.49 11.85
CA HIS A 140 5.07 0.56 11.57
C HIS A 140 5.61 -0.87 11.54
N HIS A 141 4.73 -1.84 11.58
CA HIS A 141 5.09 -3.24 11.39
C HIS A 141 4.39 -3.82 10.15
N ARG A 142 4.88 -4.95 9.69
CA ARG A 142 4.25 -5.74 8.63
C ARG A 142 4.19 -7.19 9.08
N LEU A 143 3.06 -7.84 8.80
CA LEU A 143 2.85 -9.25 9.08
C LEU A 143 2.37 -9.94 7.81
N ASP A 144 3.18 -10.87 7.29
CA ASP A 144 2.82 -11.68 6.15
C ASP A 144 2.75 -13.15 6.60
N LEU A 145 1.61 -13.80 6.37
CA LEU A 145 1.45 -15.24 6.54
C LEU A 145 1.71 -15.94 5.20
N VAL A 146 2.76 -16.71 5.12
CA VAL A 146 3.17 -17.44 3.92
C VAL A 146 2.77 -18.92 4.04
N GLY A 147 2.06 -19.42 3.03
CA GLY A 147 1.58 -20.80 3.00
C GLY A 147 1.01 -21.19 1.66
N LEU A 148 0.11 -22.15 1.62
CA LEU A 148 -0.60 -22.60 0.42
C LEU A 148 -2.07 -22.23 0.50
N CYS A 149 -2.62 -21.59 -0.56
CA CYS A 149 -4.04 -21.33 -0.66
C CYS A 149 -4.83 -22.64 -0.91
N ALA A 150 -6.16 -22.57 -0.84
CA ALA A 150 -7.03 -23.74 -1.00
C ALA A 150 -6.86 -24.46 -2.35
N ARG A 151 -6.38 -23.76 -3.38
CA ARG A 151 -6.13 -24.35 -4.72
C ARG A 151 -4.77 -25.03 -4.84
N CYS A 152 -3.81 -24.69 -3.96
CA CYS A 152 -2.42 -25.15 -4.03
C CYS A 152 -2.04 -26.19 -2.97
N ARG A 153 -2.86 -26.37 -1.95
CA ARG A 153 -2.67 -27.38 -0.89
C ARG A 153 -3.23 -28.75 -1.27
#